data_060001bd76bf0ee6b9775781ef2412ba
#
_entry.id   060001bd76bf0ee6b9775781ef2412ba
#
_cell.length_a   1.000
_cell.length_b   1.000
_cell.length_c   1.000
_cell.angle_alpha   90.00
_cell.angle_beta   90.00
_cell.angle_gamma   90.00
#
_symmetry.space_group_name_H-M   'P 1'
#
loop_
_entity.id
_entity.type
_entity.pdbx_description
1 polymer ?
#
loop_
_entity_poly.entity_id
_entity_poly.type
_entity_poly.pdbx_seq_one_letter_code
_entity_poly.pdbx_strand_id
1 'polypeptide(L)'
;EKVAKMFNGHPMTTITEILFNVPFTAHCMGGCAIASSPERGVVDGQNRVFNYKNLYVVDGSMLGANLGVNPSLTITALAERAMSYIPAKHTLEEQAYTQTQGEVLEAAKVSA
;
A
#
# COMPACT_ATOMS: atom_id res chain seq x y z
N GLU A 1 28.00 0.46 21.98
CA GLU A 1 28.84 1.08 23.02
C GLU A 1 29.81 2.14 22.47
N LYS A 2 30.55 1.90 21.36
CA LYS A 2 31.48 2.91 20.78
C LYS A 2 30.81 4.22 20.41
N VAL A 3 29.65 4.16 19.74
CA VAL A 3 28.88 5.35 19.31
C VAL A 3 28.35 6.13 20.52
N ALA A 4 27.83 5.45 21.54
CA ALA A 4 27.35 6.12 22.76
C ALA A 4 28.46 6.90 23.46
N LYS A 5 29.69 6.33 23.55
CA LYS A 5 30.86 7.02 24.10
C LYS A 5 31.24 8.28 23.31
N MET A 6 31.15 8.26 22.00
CA MET A 6 31.43 9.44 21.14
C MET A 6 30.51 10.61 21.44
N PHE A 7 29.25 10.35 21.82
CA PHE A 7 28.23 11.36 22.12
C PHE A 7 28.06 11.57 23.65
N ASN A 8 28.99 11.06 24.47
CA ASN A 8 28.87 11.11 25.93
C ASN A 8 27.50 10.61 26.46
N GLY A 9 26.95 9.61 25.76
CA GLY A 9 25.65 9.01 26.04
C GLY A 9 25.76 7.61 26.63
N HIS A 10 24.64 7.12 27.16
CA HIS A 10 24.52 5.74 27.62
C HIS A 10 23.78 4.91 26.57
N PRO A 11 24.31 3.73 26.18
CA PRO A 11 23.57 2.82 25.32
C PRO A 11 22.36 2.30 26.10
N MET A 12 21.16 2.47 25.52
CA MET A 12 19.93 1.94 26.10
C MET A 12 19.32 0.92 25.12
N THR A 13 18.79 -0.15 25.68
CA THR A 13 17.99 -1.13 24.97
C THR A 13 16.71 -1.40 25.75
N THR A 14 15.72 -2.02 25.14
CA THR A 14 14.44 -2.31 25.80
C THR A 14 14.59 -3.48 26.77
N ILE A 15 13.81 -3.45 27.87
CA ILE A 15 13.80 -4.55 28.86
C ILE A 15 13.44 -5.88 28.20
N THR A 16 12.54 -5.87 27.23
CA THR A 16 12.15 -7.08 26.48
C THR A 16 13.30 -7.68 25.67
N GLU A 17 14.15 -6.85 25.09
CA GLU A 17 15.34 -7.29 24.37
C GLU A 17 16.34 -7.94 25.29
N ILE A 18 16.54 -7.35 26.49
CA ILE A 18 17.49 -7.86 27.49
C ILE A 18 17.03 -9.20 28.10
N LEU A 19 15.74 -9.30 28.46
CA LEU A 19 15.21 -10.44 29.21
C LEU A 19 14.79 -11.60 28.31
N PHE A 20 14.30 -11.33 27.12
CA PHE A 20 13.68 -12.34 26.23
C PHE A 20 14.38 -12.49 24.89
N ASN A 21 15.42 -11.71 24.62
CA ASN A 21 16.11 -11.65 23.32
C ASN A 21 15.12 -11.47 22.14
N VAL A 22 14.06 -10.70 22.38
CA VAL A 22 13.02 -10.39 21.38
C VAL A 22 13.24 -8.97 20.90
N PRO A 23 13.60 -8.74 19.63
CA PRO A 23 13.75 -7.40 19.09
C PRO A 23 12.42 -6.66 19.10
N PHE A 24 12.44 -5.44 19.59
CA PHE A 24 11.28 -4.54 19.54
C PHE A 24 11.36 -3.69 18.27
N THR A 25 10.39 -3.85 17.40
CA THR A 25 10.28 -3.05 16.17
C THR A 25 8.85 -2.61 15.93
N ALA A 26 8.67 -1.37 15.44
CA ALA A 26 7.42 -0.85 14.92
C ALA A 26 7.33 -0.99 13.38
N HIS A 27 8.35 -1.51 12.73
CA HIS A 27 8.49 -1.59 11.27
C HIS A 27 8.32 -3.03 10.79
N CYS A 28 7.15 -3.63 11.09
CA CYS A 28 6.79 -4.94 10.54
C CYS A 28 6.53 -4.81 9.04
N MET A 29 7.29 -5.58 8.26
CA MET A 29 7.18 -5.60 6.80
C MET A 29 6.89 -7.01 6.31
N GLY A 30 6.28 -7.12 5.11
CA GLY A 30 5.92 -8.40 4.51
C GLY A 30 4.59 -8.97 5.01
N GLY A 31 4.13 -10.00 4.33
CA GLY A 31 2.83 -10.66 4.56
C GLY A 31 1.83 -10.45 3.42
N CYS A 32 1.78 -9.26 2.81
CA CYS A 32 0.93 -8.99 1.64
C CYS A 32 1.78 -8.62 0.42
N ALA A 33 2.72 -9.47 0.06
CA ALA A 33 3.70 -9.21 -0.99
C ALA A 33 3.06 -8.88 -2.34
N ILE A 34 3.64 -7.89 -3.03
CA ILE A 34 3.28 -7.55 -4.41
C ILE A 34 3.78 -8.66 -5.35
N ALA A 35 2.92 -9.14 -6.23
CA ALA A 35 3.28 -10.18 -7.20
C ALA A 35 2.53 -10.03 -8.53
N SER A 36 2.92 -10.83 -9.51
CA SER A 36 2.27 -10.88 -10.81
C SER A 36 1.06 -11.85 -10.86
N SER A 37 0.90 -12.68 -9.83
CA SER A 37 -0.20 -13.66 -9.75
C SER A 37 -0.55 -14.01 -8.30
N PRO A 38 -1.78 -14.48 -8.03
CA PRO A 38 -2.24 -14.78 -6.67
C PRO A 38 -1.51 -15.97 -6.02
N GLU A 39 -0.84 -16.84 -6.79
CA GLU A 39 -0.05 -17.94 -6.26
C GLU A 39 1.28 -17.47 -5.66
N ARG A 40 1.72 -16.24 -5.99
CA ARG A 40 3.02 -15.70 -5.62
C ARG A 40 2.95 -14.53 -4.64
N GLY A 41 1.77 -13.95 -4.45
CA GLY A 41 1.58 -12.82 -3.55
C GLY A 41 0.11 -12.50 -3.31
N VAL A 42 -0.14 -11.43 -2.58
CA VAL A 42 -1.48 -11.03 -2.12
C VAL A 42 -2.04 -9.88 -2.95
N VAL A 43 -1.18 -8.99 -3.41
CA VAL A 43 -1.57 -7.81 -4.19
C VAL A 43 -0.84 -7.73 -5.52
N ASP A 44 -1.48 -7.09 -6.49
CA ASP A 44 -0.89 -6.80 -7.80
C ASP A 44 0.02 -5.55 -7.77
N GLY A 45 0.61 -5.20 -8.93
CA GLY A 45 1.46 -4.02 -9.07
C GLY A 45 0.77 -2.67 -8.84
N GLN A 46 -0.56 -2.64 -8.71
CA GLN A 46 -1.36 -1.46 -8.35
C GLN A 46 -1.88 -1.53 -6.91
N ASN A 47 -1.33 -2.43 -6.08
CA ASN A 47 -1.71 -2.66 -4.69
C ASN A 47 -3.14 -3.19 -4.48
N ARG A 48 -3.79 -3.72 -5.53
CA ARG A 48 -5.12 -4.34 -5.43
C ARG A 48 -4.98 -5.78 -4.97
N VAL A 49 -5.81 -6.19 -4.00
CA VAL A 49 -5.86 -7.57 -3.53
C VAL A 49 -6.44 -8.47 -4.62
N PHE A 50 -5.74 -9.55 -4.96
CA PHE A 50 -6.22 -10.52 -5.93
C PHE A 50 -7.59 -11.09 -5.53
N ASN A 51 -8.46 -11.27 -6.51
CA ASN A 51 -9.82 -11.82 -6.35
C ASN A 51 -10.79 -10.96 -5.50
N TYR A 52 -10.40 -9.75 -5.08
CA TYR A 52 -11.27 -8.83 -4.37
C TYR A 52 -11.39 -7.51 -5.12
N LYS A 53 -12.62 -7.05 -5.32
CA LYS A 53 -12.88 -5.73 -5.93
C LYS A 53 -12.75 -4.62 -4.88
N ASN A 54 -12.12 -3.52 -5.26
CA ASN A 54 -12.01 -2.30 -4.44
C ASN A 54 -11.30 -2.50 -3.09
N LEU A 55 -10.47 -3.55 -2.96
CA LEU A 55 -9.67 -3.80 -1.78
C LEU A 55 -8.18 -3.58 -2.12
N TYR A 56 -7.51 -2.75 -1.33
CA TYR A 56 -6.10 -2.38 -1.51
C TYR A 56 -5.32 -2.59 -0.22
N VAL A 57 -4.04 -2.91 -0.34
CA VAL A 57 -3.09 -2.92 0.77
C VAL A 57 -2.01 -1.88 0.47
N VAL A 58 -1.87 -0.89 1.36
CA VAL A 58 -1.00 0.27 1.16
C VAL A 58 -0.12 0.58 2.38
N ASP A 59 0.24 -0.44 3.12
CA ASP A 59 1.08 -0.36 4.33
C ASP A 59 2.39 -1.15 4.20
N GLY A 60 3.15 -1.28 5.27
CA GLY A 60 4.43 -2.00 5.29
C GLY A 60 4.33 -3.47 4.92
N SER A 61 3.15 -4.09 4.98
CA SER A 61 2.97 -5.50 4.66
C SER A 61 3.21 -5.83 3.17
N MET A 62 3.07 -4.85 2.28
CA MET A 62 3.37 -5.01 0.85
C MET A 62 4.87 -5.07 0.52
N LEU A 63 5.73 -4.66 1.45
CA LEU A 63 7.18 -4.66 1.27
C LEU A 63 7.75 -6.06 1.51
N GLY A 64 8.25 -6.70 0.47
CA GLY A 64 8.75 -8.06 0.51
C GLY A 64 10.20 -8.21 1.02
N ALA A 65 10.89 -7.11 1.34
CA ALA A 65 12.29 -7.13 1.77
C ALA A 65 12.61 -6.00 2.75
N ASN A 66 13.64 -6.21 3.57
CA ASN A 66 14.18 -5.18 4.44
C ASN A 66 14.91 -4.12 3.60
N LEU A 67 14.51 -2.87 3.74
CA LEU A 67 15.08 -1.74 3.00
C LEU A 67 16.42 -1.25 3.55
N GLY A 68 16.83 -1.71 4.72
CA GLY A 68 18.06 -1.25 5.41
C GLY A 68 17.94 0.17 6.00
N VAL A 69 16.79 0.82 5.84
CA VAL A 69 16.47 2.16 6.33
C VAL A 69 15.03 2.20 6.85
N ASN A 70 14.66 3.30 7.53
CA ASN A 70 13.28 3.50 7.98
C ASN A 70 12.30 3.40 6.79
N PRO A 71 11.27 2.55 6.83
CA PRO A 71 10.40 2.28 5.69
C PRO A 71 9.31 3.35 5.45
N SER A 72 9.10 4.31 6.35
CA SER A 72 7.97 5.25 6.31
C SER A 72 7.88 6.00 4.98
N LEU A 73 8.99 6.54 4.47
CA LEU A 73 9.00 7.26 3.20
C LEU A 73 8.61 6.35 2.03
N THR A 74 9.14 5.14 1.99
CA THR A 74 8.83 4.15 0.95
C THR A 74 7.37 3.73 1.01
N ILE A 75 6.82 3.50 2.21
CA ILE A 75 5.41 3.15 2.40
C ILE A 75 4.52 4.29 1.89
N THR A 76 4.82 5.53 2.27
CA THR A 76 4.05 6.71 1.81
C THR A 76 4.09 6.85 0.30
N ALA A 77 5.26 6.76 -0.32
CA ALA A 77 5.41 6.86 -1.77
C ALA A 77 4.62 5.77 -2.53
N LEU A 78 4.62 4.54 -2.02
CA LEU A 78 3.84 3.44 -2.61
C LEU A 78 2.33 3.61 -2.38
N ALA A 79 1.92 4.17 -1.24
CA ALA A 79 0.52 4.49 -0.97
C ALA A 79 0.00 5.59 -1.91
N GLU A 80 0.75 6.67 -2.09
CA GLU A 80 0.40 7.74 -3.05
C GLU A 80 0.35 7.20 -4.49
N ARG A 81 1.31 6.37 -4.87
CA ARG A 81 1.30 5.69 -6.17
C ARG A 81 0.04 4.83 -6.34
N ALA A 82 -0.37 4.05 -5.33
CA ALA A 82 -1.59 3.26 -5.38
C ALA A 82 -2.83 4.15 -5.53
N MET A 83 -2.89 5.26 -4.78
CA MET A 83 -3.99 6.23 -4.89
C MET A 83 -4.07 6.89 -6.26
N SER A 84 -2.95 7.11 -6.96
CA SER A 84 -2.95 7.71 -8.29
C SER A 84 -3.63 6.85 -9.36
N TYR A 85 -3.83 5.56 -9.11
CA TYR A 85 -4.58 4.66 -10.00
C TYR A 85 -6.10 4.69 -9.76
N ILE A 86 -6.56 5.32 -8.67
CA ILE A 86 -7.98 5.42 -8.34
C ILE A 86 -8.52 6.72 -8.94
N PRO A 87 -9.50 6.66 -9.86
CA PRO A 87 -10.08 7.86 -10.45
C PRO A 87 -10.71 8.77 -9.40
N ALA A 88 -10.59 10.08 -9.59
CA ALA A 88 -11.25 11.04 -8.74
C ALA A 88 -12.78 10.92 -8.83
N LYS A 89 -13.49 11.14 -7.75
CA LYS A 89 -14.95 10.98 -7.68
C LYS A 89 -15.71 11.75 -8.75
N HIS A 90 -15.33 13.01 -9.02
CA HIS A 90 -15.95 13.84 -10.05
C HIS A 90 -15.76 13.27 -11.48
N THR A 91 -14.60 12.64 -11.73
CA THR A 91 -14.35 11.96 -13.03
C THR A 91 -15.28 10.75 -13.21
N LEU A 92 -15.56 10.01 -12.14
CA LEU A 92 -16.49 8.89 -12.18
C LEU A 92 -17.94 9.34 -12.41
N GLU A 93 -18.34 10.44 -11.78
CA GLU A 93 -19.68 11.05 -11.99
C GLU A 93 -19.85 11.54 -13.43
N GLU A 94 -18.83 12.17 -13.99
CA GLU A 94 -18.81 12.66 -15.36
C GLU A 94 -18.85 11.53 -16.39
N GLN A 95 -18.13 10.45 -16.16
CA GLN A 95 -18.18 9.24 -16.97
C GLN A 95 -19.54 8.56 -16.91
N ALA A 96 -20.13 8.42 -15.72
CA ALA A 96 -21.47 7.85 -15.54
C ALA A 96 -22.55 8.69 -16.26
N TYR A 97 -22.47 10.02 -16.15
CA TYR A 97 -23.38 10.92 -16.85
C TYR A 97 -23.27 10.77 -18.38
N THR A 98 -22.06 10.72 -18.91
CA THR A 98 -21.80 10.57 -20.35
C THR A 98 -22.31 9.22 -20.86
N GLN A 99 -22.12 8.15 -20.10
CA GLN A 99 -22.59 6.81 -20.45
C GLN A 99 -24.12 6.76 -20.51
N THR A 100 -24.80 7.33 -19.50
CA THR A 100 -26.27 7.40 -19.47
C THR A 100 -26.82 8.21 -20.63
N GLN A 101 -26.21 9.33 -21.00
CA GLN A 101 -26.63 10.13 -22.16
C GLN A 101 -26.45 9.35 -23.47
N GLY A 102 -25.37 8.57 -23.60
CA GLY A 102 -25.13 7.70 -24.75
C GLY A 102 -26.22 6.64 -24.92
N GLU A 103 -26.60 5.96 -23.84
CA GLU A 103 -27.64 4.93 -23.82
C GLU A 103 -29.02 5.51 -24.18
N VAL A 104 -29.36 6.70 -23.67
CA VAL A 104 -30.63 7.38 -23.98
C VAL A 104 -30.70 7.77 -25.46
N LEU A 105 -29.59 8.26 -26.02
CA LEU A 105 -29.53 8.62 -27.46
C LEU A 105 -29.65 7.40 -28.37
N GLU A 106 -29.05 6.28 -28.01
CA GLU A 106 -29.14 5.03 -28.76
C GLU A 106 -30.54 4.45 -28.70
N ALA A 107 -31.18 4.43 -27.52
CA ALA A 107 -32.58 4.01 -27.36
C ALA A 107 -33.57 4.87 -28.18
N ALA A 108 -33.35 6.17 -28.26
CA ALA A 108 -34.16 7.08 -29.06
C ALA A 108 -34.04 6.82 -30.58
N LYS A 109 -32.86 6.38 -31.06
CA LYS A 109 -32.68 6.03 -32.49
C LYS A 109 -33.36 4.72 -32.90
N VAL A 110 -33.47 3.78 -31.94
CA VAL A 110 -34.14 2.48 -32.22
C VAL A 110 -35.66 2.60 -32.21
N SER A 111 -36.22 3.64 -31.59
CA SER A 111 -37.68 3.88 -31.52
C SER A 111 -38.24 4.81 -32.59
N ALA A 112 -37.40 5.32 -33.48
CA ALA A 112 -37.77 6.18 -34.62
C ALA A 112 -37.70 5.43 -35.95
#